data_c408c967c3dbc0534777664ac508ec59
#
_entry.id   c408c967c3dbc0534777664ac508ec59
#
_cell.length_a   1.000
_cell.length_b   1.000
_cell.length_c   1.000
_cell.angle_alpha   90.00
_cell.angle_beta   90.00
_cell.angle_gamma   90.00
#
_symmetry.space_group_name_H-M   'P 1'
#
loop_
_entity.id
_entity.type
_entity.pdbx_description
1 polymer ?
#
loop_
_entity_poly.entity_id
_entity_poly.type
_entity_poly.pdbx_seq_one_letter_code
_entity_poly.pdbx_strand_id
1 'polypeptide(L)'
;MDFRYLSQAWEIDDKGCTIISAALNEFHQHKSAIIEAGARVGKGNRPIDNWYIPKLELMQSVVPNIQANGAPIQYSTDVTEHAHITEIKNPAQAGNNQQYKAQICHNLDHTDKLHCFKLATSVCNTHLAPSDHHNIDPLN
;
A
#
# COMPACT_ATOMS: atom_id res chain seq x y z
N MET A 1 -8.55 9.66 -12.37
CA MET A 1 -9.50 9.63 -11.25
C MET A 1 -8.70 9.51 -9.96
N ASP A 2 -8.65 10.55 -9.20
CA ASP A 2 -7.71 10.67 -8.07
C ASP A 2 -8.27 10.14 -6.74
N PHE A 3 -9.57 9.78 -6.70
CA PHE A 3 -10.26 9.29 -5.51
C PHE A 3 -9.48 8.19 -4.77
N ARG A 4 -8.97 7.18 -5.49
CA ARG A 4 -8.23 6.06 -4.90
C ARG A 4 -6.95 6.53 -4.21
N TYR A 5 -6.17 7.38 -4.86
CA TYR A 5 -4.89 7.86 -4.32
C TYR A 5 -5.12 8.80 -3.13
N LEU A 6 -6.10 9.69 -3.25
CA LEU A 6 -6.46 10.62 -2.18
C LEU A 6 -6.92 9.90 -0.90
N SER A 7 -7.71 8.83 -1.04
CA SER A 7 -8.20 8.04 0.11
C SER A 7 -7.13 7.13 0.75
N GLN A 8 -5.96 6.97 0.14
CA GLN A 8 -4.84 6.18 0.67
C GLN A 8 -3.75 7.03 1.33
N ALA A 9 -3.97 8.32 1.51
CA ALA A 9 -3.02 9.19 2.22
C ALA A 9 -2.90 8.79 3.70
N TRP A 10 -1.71 8.98 4.28
CA TRP A 10 -1.44 8.69 5.69
C TRP A 10 -2.20 9.60 6.65
N GLU A 11 -2.38 10.86 6.23
CA GLU A 11 -3.11 11.88 6.96
C GLU A 11 -4.11 12.53 6.02
N ILE A 12 -5.33 12.67 6.48
CA ILE A 12 -6.42 13.26 5.70
C ILE A 12 -7.12 14.28 6.61
N ASP A 13 -6.97 15.53 6.26
CA ASP A 13 -7.66 16.66 6.93
C ASP A 13 -9.04 16.94 6.30
N ASP A 14 -9.74 17.93 6.78
CA ASP A 14 -11.05 18.34 6.25
C ASP A 14 -10.99 18.76 4.78
N LYS A 15 -9.87 19.34 4.34
CA LYS A 15 -9.65 19.69 2.92
C LYS A 15 -9.49 18.42 2.09
N GLY A 16 -8.74 17.45 2.58
CA GLY A 16 -8.60 16.13 1.98
C GLY A 16 -9.94 15.43 1.83
N CYS A 17 -10.79 15.45 2.86
CA CYS A 17 -12.14 14.93 2.82
C CYS A 17 -13.00 15.62 1.74
N THR A 18 -12.88 16.94 1.61
CA THR A 18 -13.59 17.72 0.59
C THR A 18 -13.13 17.34 -0.82
N ILE A 19 -11.83 17.19 -1.03
CA ILE A 19 -11.25 16.81 -2.32
C ILE A 19 -11.65 15.37 -2.71
N ILE A 20 -11.66 14.44 -1.75
CA ILE A 20 -12.12 13.06 -1.96
C ILE A 20 -13.59 13.04 -2.39
N SER A 21 -14.44 13.80 -1.70
CA SER A 21 -15.86 13.93 -2.03
C SER A 21 -16.06 14.54 -3.41
N ALA A 22 -15.30 15.58 -3.77
CA ALA A 22 -15.36 16.21 -5.07
C ALA A 22 -14.97 15.25 -6.20
N ALA A 23 -13.88 14.47 -6.01
CA ALA A 23 -13.43 13.47 -6.99
C ALA A 23 -14.48 12.35 -7.21
N LEU A 24 -15.18 11.94 -6.14
CA LEU A 24 -16.27 10.97 -6.26
C LEU A 24 -17.48 11.56 -6.99
N ASN A 25 -17.85 12.80 -6.70
CA ASN A 25 -18.93 13.49 -7.39
C ASN A 25 -18.63 13.70 -8.87
N GLU A 26 -17.41 14.10 -9.22
CA GLU A 26 -16.95 14.21 -10.60
C GLU A 26 -17.15 12.88 -11.36
N PHE A 27 -16.74 11.76 -10.76
CA PHE A 27 -17.00 10.45 -11.34
C PHE A 27 -18.50 10.20 -11.56
N HIS A 28 -19.34 10.50 -10.55
CA HIS A 28 -20.78 10.28 -10.66
C HIS A 28 -21.43 11.16 -11.73
N GLN A 29 -20.94 12.35 -11.97
CA GLN A 29 -21.41 13.25 -13.04
C GLN A 29 -21.06 12.73 -14.43
N HIS A 30 -19.87 12.13 -14.59
CA HIS A 30 -19.36 11.73 -15.90
C HIS A 30 -19.53 10.24 -16.23
N LYS A 31 -19.91 9.40 -15.25
CA LYS A 31 -20.03 7.94 -15.47
C LYS A 31 -20.99 7.53 -16.58
N SER A 32 -22.03 8.32 -16.85
CA SER A 32 -23.01 8.05 -17.90
C SER A 32 -22.40 8.11 -19.29
N ALA A 33 -21.43 9.01 -19.52
CA ALA A 33 -20.72 9.12 -20.79
C ALA A 33 -19.97 7.84 -21.16
N ILE A 34 -19.54 7.03 -20.19
CA ILE A 34 -18.88 5.74 -20.42
C ILE A 34 -19.87 4.71 -20.98
N ILE A 35 -21.12 4.75 -20.53
CA ILE A 35 -22.21 3.89 -21.04
C ILE A 35 -22.58 4.34 -22.45
N GLU A 36 -22.77 5.63 -22.67
CA GLU A 36 -23.10 6.22 -23.97
C GLU A 36 -22.03 5.93 -25.02
N ALA A 37 -20.76 5.94 -24.63
CA ALA A 37 -19.65 5.55 -25.49
C ALA A 37 -19.57 4.03 -25.75
N GLY A 38 -20.43 3.20 -25.14
CA GLY A 38 -20.39 1.75 -25.26
C GLY A 38 -19.15 1.11 -24.63
N ALA A 39 -18.41 1.86 -23.81
CA ALA A 39 -17.14 1.40 -23.22
C ALA A 39 -17.35 0.44 -22.03
N ARG A 40 -18.56 0.39 -21.46
CA ARG A 40 -18.90 -0.52 -20.38
C ARG A 40 -19.44 -1.85 -20.93
N VAL A 41 -18.54 -2.84 -20.95
CA VAL A 41 -18.86 -4.18 -21.46
C VAL A 41 -18.65 -5.25 -20.42
N GLY A 42 -19.47 -6.29 -20.44
CA GLY A 42 -19.38 -7.46 -19.57
C GLY A 42 -18.75 -8.66 -20.29
N LYS A 43 -18.89 -9.82 -19.66
CA LYS A 43 -18.39 -11.09 -20.23
C LYS A 43 -19.01 -11.35 -21.61
N GLY A 44 -18.16 -11.63 -22.60
CA GLY A 44 -18.58 -11.86 -23.98
C GLY A 44 -18.97 -10.58 -24.74
N ASN A 45 -18.37 -9.46 -24.37
CA ASN A 45 -18.53 -8.15 -25.02
C ASN A 45 -19.99 -7.64 -25.04
N ARG A 46 -20.81 -8.07 -24.09
CA ARG A 46 -22.19 -7.58 -23.96
C ARG A 46 -22.20 -6.20 -23.31
N PRO A 47 -22.88 -5.19 -23.89
CA PRO A 47 -22.99 -3.88 -23.29
C PRO A 47 -23.72 -3.94 -21.95
N ILE A 48 -23.25 -3.17 -20.97
CA ILE A 48 -23.89 -3.00 -19.66
C ILE A 48 -24.37 -1.56 -19.59
N ASP A 49 -25.66 -1.38 -19.36
CA ASP A 49 -26.37 -0.10 -19.37
C ASP A 49 -26.56 0.53 -17.98
N ASN A 50 -25.99 -0.06 -16.95
CA ASN A 50 -26.17 0.37 -15.57
C ASN A 50 -24.86 0.36 -14.77
N TRP A 51 -24.93 0.96 -13.57
CA TRP A 51 -23.84 1.04 -12.60
C TRP A 51 -24.18 0.33 -11.27
N TYR A 52 -24.88 -0.81 -11.33
CA TYR A 52 -25.16 -1.61 -10.14
C TYR A 52 -23.90 -2.33 -9.67
N ILE A 53 -23.00 -1.56 -9.05
CA ILE A 53 -21.74 -2.04 -8.50
C ILE A 53 -21.74 -1.72 -7.01
N PRO A 54 -21.86 -2.71 -6.11
CA PRO A 54 -21.88 -2.48 -4.66
C PRO A 54 -20.67 -1.67 -4.14
N LYS A 55 -19.51 -1.82 -4.80
CA LYS A 55 -18.30 -1.03 -4.43
C LYS A 55 -18.47 0.47 -4.63
N LEU A 56 -19.28 0.92 -5.59
CA LEU A 56 -19.55 2.35 -5.79
C LEU A 56 -20.37 2.93 -4.63
N GLU A 57 -21.25 2.11 -4.07
CA GLU A 57 -22.04 2.47 -2.90
C GLU A 57 -21.14 2.59 -1.65
N LEU A 58 -20.23 1.62 -1.48
CA LEU A 58 -19.23 1.66 -0.40
C LEU A 58 -18.27 2.87 -0.49
N MET A 59 -17.96 3.35 -1.70
CA MET A 59 -17.14 4.55 -1.87
C MET A 59 -17.77 5.81 -1.25
N GLN A 60 -19.09 5.88 -1.15
CA GLN A 60 -19.79 7.00 -0.51
C GLN A 60 -19.55 7.04 1.01
N SER A 61 -19.27 5.91 1.63
CA SER A 61 -19.00 5.82 3.06
C SER A 61 -17.56 6.16 3.44
N VAL A 62 -16.65 6.35 2.47
CA VAL A 62 -15.22 6.56 2.74
C VAL A 62 -14.99 7.83 3.55
N VAL A 63 -15.55 8.98 3.15
CA VAL A 63 -15.36 10.22 3.88
C VAL A 63 -15.98 10.19 5.29
N PRO A 64 -17.23 9.74 5.48
CA PRO A 64 -17.76 9.52 6.82
C PRO A 64 -16.90 8.61 7.70
N ASN A 65 -16.33 7.55 7.12
CA ASN A 65 -15.44 6.64 7.85
C ASN A 65 -14.10 7.31 8.21
N ILE A 66 -13.55 8.14 7.34
CA ILE A 66 -12.33 8.92 7.64
C ILE A 66 -12.58 9.85 8.83
N GLN A 67 -13.70 10.53 8.85
CA GLN A 67 -14.07 11.45 9.93
C GLN A 67 -14.31 10.73 11.27
N ALA A 68 -14.81 9.49 11.22
CA ALA A 68 -15.08 8.70 12.42
C ALA A 68 -13.87 7.92 12.94
N ASN A 69 -13.02 7.38 12.06
CA ASN A 69 -12.01 6.40 12.39
C ASN A 69 -10.58 6.80 11.99
N GLY A 70 -10.41 7.91 11.28
CA GLY A 70 -9.11 8.33 10.73
C GLY A 70 -8.83 7.79 9.33
N ALA A 71 -7.61 8.01 8.84
CA ALA A 71 -7.23 7.63 7.49
C ALA A 71 -7.27 6.10 7.27
N PRO A 72 -7.89 5.60 6.18
CA PRO A 72 -8.09 4.18 5.94
C PRO A 72 -6.81 3.36 5.93
N ILE A 73 -5.68 3.94 5.51
CA ILE A 73 -4.39 3.28 5.48
C ILE A 73 -3.92 2.82 6.87
N GLN A 74 -4.35 3.49 7.94
CA GLN A 74 -3.93 3.21 9.30
C GLN A 74 -4.60 1.94 9.88
N TYR A 75 -5.74 1.53 9.33
CA TYR A 75 -6.46 0.32 9.74
C TYR A 75 -6.74 -0.65 8.59
N SER A 76 -6.10 -0.41 7.43
CA SER A 76 -6.18 -1.29 6.26
C SER A 76 -5.50 -2.63 6.52
N THR A 77 -6.07 -3.70 5.97
CA THR A 77 -5.47 -5.04 5.98
C THR A 77 -4.39 -5.23 4.91
N ASP A 78 -4.14 -4.24 4.06
CA ASP A 78 -3.19 -4.33 2.94
C ASP A 78 -1.79 -4.74 3.40
N VAL A 79 -1.33 -4.23 4.56
CA VAL A 79 -0.02 -4.57 5.14
C VAL A 79 0.04 -6.05 5.52
N THR A 80 -1.03 -6.57 6.16
CA THR A 80 -1.10 -7.98 6.57
C THR A 80 -1.29 -8.90 5.37
N GLU A 81 -2.05 -8.48 4.35
CA GLU A 81 -2.20 -9.22 3.10
C GLU A 81 -0.88 -9.29 2.33
N HIS A 82 -0.15 -8.17 2.26
CA HIS A 82 1.19 -8.15 1.66
C HIS A 82 2.16 -9.07 2.41
N ALA A 83 2.20 -8.96 3.74
CA ALA A 83 3.02 -9.84 4.56
C ALA A 83 2.64 -11.33 4.37
N HIS A 84 1.35 -11.67 4.26
CA HIS A 84 0.92 -13.03 3.98
C HIS A 84 1.43 -13.55 2.62
N ILE A 85 1.53 -12.68 1.62
CA ILE A 85 2.10 -13.05 0.31
C ILE A 85 3.61 -13.26 0.41
N THR A 86 4.33 -12.28 0.97
CA THR A 86 5.80 -12.28 1.00
C THR A 86 6.36 -13.32 1.96
N GLU A 87 5.77 -13.43 3.15
CA GLU A 87 6.32 -14.23 4.25
C GLU A 87 5.79 -15.68 4.28
N ILE A 88 4.64 -15.93 3.67
CA ILE A 88 4.02 -17.26 3.70
C ILE A 88 3.90 -17.87 2.31
N LYS A 89 3.21 -17.20 1.37
CA LYS A 89 2.93 -17.79 0.06
C LYS A 89 4.19 -17.99 -0.78
N ASN A 90 5.06 -16.99 -0.87
CA ASN A 90 6.28 -17.09 -1.67
C ASN A 90 7.24 -18.16 -1.14
N PRO A 91 7.57 -18.23 0.16
CA PRO A 91 8.36 -19.32 0.71
C PRO A 91 7.72 -20.70 0.56
N ALA A 92 6.39 -20.80 0.71
CA ALA A 92 5.67 -22.05 0.53
C ALA A 92 5.76 -22.57 -0.92
N GLN A 93 5.69 -21.68 -1.91
CA GLN A 93 5.81 -22.04 -3.33
C GLN A 93 7.25 -22.41 -3.72
N ALA A 94 8.25 -21.84 -3.07
CA ALA A 94 9.65 -22.18 -3.28
C ALA A 94 10.04 -23.52 -2.64
N GLY A 95 9.24 -24.05 -1.72
CA GLY A 95 9.47 -25.31 -1.03
C GLY A 95 9.01 -26.53 -1.84
N ASN A 96 9.38 -27.70 -1.37
CA ASN A 96 8.99 -29.00 -1.95
C ASN A 96 7.65 -29.55 -1.43
N ASN A 97 6.86 -28.73 -0.76
CA ASN A 97 5.59 -29.04 -0.10
C ASN A 97 5.66 -30.11 1.02
N GLN A 98 6.86 -30.57 1.40
CA GLN A 98 7.05 -31.48 2.54
C GLN A 98 7.28 -30.64 3.80
N GLN A 99 6.49 -30.89 4.85
CA GLN A 99 6.61 -30.15 6.12
C GLN A 99 6.65 -28.62 5.93
N TYR A 100 5.84 -28.10 5.01
CA TYR A 100 5.91 -26.73 4.54
C TYR A 100 5.88 -25.68 5.66
N LYS A 101 5.18 -25.95 6.76
CA LYS A 101 5.14 -25.05 7.93
C LYS A 101 6.51 -24.88 8.56
N ALA A 102 7.24 -25.97 8.74
CA ALA A 102 8.59 -25.95 9.29
C ALA A 102 9.57 -25.23 8.33
N GLN A 103 9.42 -25.44 7.02
CA GLN A 103 10.22 -24.76 6.00
C GLN A 103 9.96 -23.25 6.00
N ILE A 104 8.70 -22.81 6.11
CA ILE A 104 8.35 -21.40 6.22
C ILE A 104 8.96 -20.78 7.47
N CYS A 105 8.78 -21.40 8.64
CA CYS A 105 9.36 -20.91 9.89
C CYS A 105 10.89 -20.80 9.82
N HIS A 106 11.56 -21.78 9.22
CA HIS A 106 13.01 -21.77 9.06
C HIS A 106 13.47 -20.65 8.10
N ASN A 107 12.74 -20.44 7.01
CA ASN A 107 13.01 -19.34 6.08
C ASN A 107 12.84 -17.96 6.72
N LEU A 108 11.77 -17.78 7.52
CA LEU A 108 11.52 -16.54 8.25
C LEU A 108 12.63 -16.27 9.29
N ASP A 109 12.99 -17.27 10.09
CA ASP A 109 14.08 -17.19 11.06
C ASP A 109 15.43 -16.83 10.41
N HIS A 110 15.72 -17.44 9.24
CA HIS A 110 16.93 -17.12 8.48
C HIS A 110 16.91 -15.68 7.94
N THR A 111 15.77 -15.25 7.40
CA THR A 111 15.59 -13.89 6.86
C THR A 111 15.73 -12.85 7.96
N ASP A 112 15.15 -13.09 9.12
CA ASP A 112 15.24 -12.20 10.28
C ASP A 112 16.67 -12.08 10.80
N LYS A 113 17.37 -13.20 10.95
CA LYS A 113 18.80 -13.22 11.32
C LYS A 113 19.67 -12.46 10.33
N LEU A 114 19.41 -12.62 9.03
CA LEU A 114 20.13 -11.89 7.98
C LEU A 114 19.86 -10.37 8.06
N HIS A 115 18.62 -10.00 8.34
CA HIS A 115 18.24 -8.59 8.54
C HIS A 115 18.96 -7.99 9.74
N CYS A 116 18.92 -8.66 10.89
CA CYS A 116 19.63 -8.25 12.09
C CYS A 116 21.15 -8.13 11.87
N PHE A 117 21.75 -9.07 11.15
CA PHE A 117 23.17 -9.02 10.80
C PHE A 117 23.51 -7.82 9.92
N LYS A 118 22.71 -7.55 8.88
CA LYS A 118 22.89 -6.38 8.01
C LYS A 118 22.77 -5.07 8.79
N LEU A 119 21.80 -4.98 9.69
CA LEU A 119 21.58 -3.80 10.53
C LEU A 119 22.78 -3.58 11.47
N ALA A 120 23.21 -4.63 12.17
CA ALA A 120 24.37 -4.55 13.08
C ALA A 120 25.63 -4.13 12.32
N THR A 121 25.90 -4.71 11.15
CA THR A 121 27.04 -4.37 10.30
C THR A 121 26.96 -2.91 9.83
N SER A 122 25.78 -2.43 9.45
CA SER A 122 25.58 -1.04 9.05
C SER A 122 25.90 -0.07 10.20
N VAL A 123 25.40 -0.36 11.41
CA VAL A 123 25.66 0.46 12.60
C VAL A 123 27.16 0.45 12.94
N CYS A 124 27.82 -0.71 12.93
CA CYS A 124 29.26 -0.79 13.18
C CYS A 124 30.08 0.01 12.16
N ASN A 125 29.72 -0.08 10.87
CA ASN A 125 30.43 0.66 9.82
C ASN A 125 30.20 2.17 9.93
N THR A 126 29.03 2.61 10.38
CA THR A 126 28.75 4.03 10.60
C THR A 126 29.57 4.61 11.75
N HIS A 127 29.85 3.80 12.79
CA HIS A 127 30.70 4.20 13.92
C HIS A 127 32.20 4.12 13.62
N LEU A 128 32.60 3.35 12.59
CA LEU A 128 34.00 3.20 12.18
C LEU A 128 34.42 4.17 11.07
N ALA A 129 33.50 5.00 10.57
CA ALA A 129 33.85 6.07 9.62
C ALA A 129 34.82 7.03 10.34
N PRO A 130 36.05 7.25 9.83
CA PRO A 130 37.00 8.16 10.46
C PRO A 130 36.38 9.53 10.46
N SER A 131 36.31 10.14 11.66
CA SER A 131 36.06 11.57 11.78
C SER A 131 37.14 12.28 10.97
N ASP A 132 36.76 13.01 9.93
CA ASP A 132 37.64 13.90 9.20
C ASP A 132 38.27 14.85 10.24
N HIS A 133 39.53 14.56 10.62
CA HIS A 133 40.35 15.47 11.34
C HIS A 133 40.48 16.74 10.47
N HIS A 134 39.76 17.77 10.85
CA HIS A 134 39.96 19.10 10.38
C HIS A 134 41.45 19.37 10.47
N ASN A 135 42.10 19.44 9.35
CA ASN A 135 43.44 19.91 9.19
C ASN A 135 43.43 21.40 9.62
N ILE A 136 43.82 21.67 10.86
CA ILE A 136 44.11 23.02 11.31
C ILE A 136 45.49 23.32 10.71
N ASP A 137 45.48 24.12 9.63
CA ASP A 137 46.72 24.71 9.12
C ASP A 137 47.39 25.52 10.22
N PRO A 138 48.65 25.25 10.55
CA PRO A 138 49.39 26.15 11.43
C PRO A 138 49.80 27.41 10.67
N LEU A 139 49.43 28.50 11.24
CA LEU A 139 49.78 29.91 10.93
C LEU A 139 51.08 30.11 10.13
N ASN A 140 50.92 30.91 9.05
CA ASN A 140 51.89 31.93 8.66
C ASN A 140 51.18 33.28 8.54
#